data_d4aa7cc12cc8ea0dcbd63f1a871875cd
#
_entry.id   d4aa7cc12cc8ea0dcbd63f1a871875cd
#
_cell.length_a   1.000
_cell.length_b   1.000
_cell.length_c   1.000
_cell.angle_alpha   90.00
_cell.angle_beta   90.00
_cell.angle_gamma   90.00
#
_symmetry.space_group_name_H-M   'P 1'
#
loop_
_entity.id
_entity.type
_entity.pdbx_description
1 polymer ?
#
loop_
_entity_poly.entity_id
_entity_poly.type
_entity_poly.pdbx_seq_one_letter_code
_entity_poly.pdbx_strand_id
1 'polypeptide(L)'
;MTTQQSEVRGRILGPEQGGSAIEAQGLVKIFGDNRAVDGVDLSVPSGCIYALLGPNGAGKTTIINMLTTLLKPDGGNAKVFGHDVVHETQVVRQLISLTGQSAAVDERLSASENLRIFALLLGLSRSEANNRAAELLEEFGLADAANRTLDKFSGGMRRRLDLASSLIVQAPLIFLDEPTSGLDPRTRIQMWESIRRLVSSGSTILLTTQYLDEADQLADRIAVIDRGRVVAEGTPHELKAAIGKATLHLQLADQKDTAEAVRIAQTVLKVKPSTPEPALVTAPMADPDRVTDLLVSLREAKIQLATVSVEEPTLDEVFMALTGDGKQTERGVTEP
;
A
#
# COMPACT_ATOMS: atom_id res chain seq x y z
N MET A 1 -40.27 11.30 15.29
CA MET A 1 -39.27 10.25 15.08
C MET A 1 -37.91 10.87 15.35
N THR A 2 -37.24 10.61 16.24
CA THR A 2 -37.15 10.31 17.67
C THR A 2 -35.68 10.46 18.02
N THR A 3 -35.41 11.28 18.98
CA THR A 3 -34.13 11.61 19.63
C THR A 3 -33.20 10.41 19.93
N GLN A 4 -33.71 9.19 19.86
CA GLN A 4 -32.95 7.95 20.08
C GLN A 4 -32.03 7.55 18.90
N GLN A 5 -32.28 8.01 17.66
CA GLN A 5 -31.41 7.68 16.51
C GLN A 5 -30.19 8.60 16.43
N SER A 6 -30.22 9.79 17.01
CA SER A 6 -29.07 10.69 17.10
C SER A 6 -28.08 10.32 18.22
N GLU A 7 -28.58 9.73 19.32
CA GLU A 7 -27.72 9.27 20.44
C GLU A 7 -26.96 7.96 20.13
N VAL A 8 -27.50 7.09 19.28
CA VAL A 8 -26.81 5.88 18.85
C VAL A 8 -25.64 6.17 17.88
N ARG A 9 -25.71 7.28 17.11
CA ARG A 9 -24.62 7.71 16.24
C ARG A 9 -23.45 8.38 16.97
N GLY A 10 -23.65 8.86 18.19
CA GLY A 10 -22.62 9.55 19.00
C GLY A 10 -21.77 8.61 19.87
N ARG A 11 -22.05 7.30 19.86
CA ARG A 11 -21.37 6.30 20.69
C ARG A 11 -20.98 5.04 19.91
N ILE A 12 -20.51 5.18 18.69
CA ILE A 12 -19.58 4.17 18.19
C ILE A 12 -18.26 4.56 18.83
N LEU A 13 -17.94 3.91 19.94
CA LEU A 13 -16.61 3.96 20.55
C LEU A 13 -15.63 3.67 19.41
N GLY A 14 -14.84 4.68 19.05
CA GLY A 14 -13.68 4.45 18.19
C GLY A 14 -12.90 3.29 18.82
N PRO A 15 -12.30 2.40 18.00
CA PRO A 15 -11.59 1.24 18.50
C PRO A 15 -10.61 1.71 19.57
N GLU A 16 -10.52 0.97 20.68
CA GLU A 16 -9.48 1.18 21.68
C GLU A 16 -8.13 1.24 20.94
N GLN A 17 -7.36 2.31 21.13
CA GLN A 17 -6.05 2.46 20.50
C GLN A 17 -5.20 1.23 20.85
N GLY A 18 -4.90 0.40 19.85
CA GLY A 18 -4.13 -0.84 20.01
C GLY A 18 -4.89 -2.14 19.66
N GLY A 19 -6.17 -2.08 19.28
CA GLY A 19 -6.92 -3.24 18.80
C GLY A 19 -6.68 -3.57 17.31
N SER A 20 -7.13 -4.75 16.89
CA SER A 20 -7.13 -5.17 15.49
C SER A 20 -8.37 -4.61 14.78
N ALA A 21 -8.18 -3.96 13.61
CA ALA A 21 -9.28 -3.52 12.77
C ALA A 21 -9.83 -4.67 11.93
N ILE A 22 -8.96 -5.60 11.50
CA ILE A 22 -9.35 -6.81 10.75
C ILE A 22 -8.61 -8.00 11.33
N GLU A 23 -9.34 -9.08 11.54
CA GLU A 23 -8.80 -10.40 11.84
C GLU A 23 -9.43 -11.40 10.87
N ALA A 24 -8.60 -12.08 10.09
CA ALA A 24 -9.04 -13.11 9.17
C ALA A 24 -8.18 -14.36 9.34
N GLN A 25 -8.82 -15.54 9.32
CA GLN A 25 -8.17 -16.83 9.50
C GLN A 25 -8.66 -17.82 8.46
N GLY A 26 -7.73 -18.35 7.67
CA GLY A 26 -7.96 -19.39 6.69
C GLY A 26 -8.98 -19.03 5.62
N LEU A 27 -9.07 -17.74 5.20
CA LEU A 27 -10.06 -17.31 4.22
C LEU A 27 -9.89 -18.06 2.90
N VAL A 28 -11.00 -18.59 2.40
CA VAL A 28 -11.07 -19.32 1.13
C VAL A 28 -12.20 -18.77 0.28
N LYS A 29 -11.93 -18.62 -1.04
CA LYS A 29 -12.95 -18.33 -2.04
C LYS A 29 -12.67 -19.07 -3.33
N ILE A 30 -13.71 -19.77 -3.84
CA ILE A 30 -13.64 -20.60 -5.02
C ILE A 30 -14.68 -20.12 -6.04
N PHE A 31 -14.29 -19.95 -7.29
CA PHE A 31 -15.15 -19.63 -8.43
C PHE A 31 -15.00 -20.74 -9.47
N GLY A 32 -16.01 -21.61 -9.57
CA GLY A 32 -15.88 -22.83 -10.38
C GLY A 32 -14.69 -23.68 -9.94
N ASP A 33 -13.74 -23.91 -10.83
CA ASP A 33 -12.51 -24.65 -10.52
C ASP A 33 -11.36 -23.75 -10.02
N ASN A 34 -11.56 -22.42 -10.03
CA ASN A 34 -10.52 -21.47 -9.63
C ASN A 34 -10.62 -21.13 -8.15
N ARG A 35 -9.57 -21.44 -7.39
CA ARG A 35 -9.41 -21.05 -5.99
C ARG A 35 -8.75 -19.68 -5.91
N ALA A 36 -9.58 -18.63 -5.96
CA ALA A 36 -9.13 -17.24 -6.04
C ALA A 36 -8.50 -16.74 -4.72
N VAL A 37 -8.93 -17.31 -3.57
CA VAL A 37 -8.32 -17.08 -2.24
C VAL A 37 -8.17 -18.44 -1.57
N ASP A 38 -6.98 -18.72 -1.05
CA ASP A 38 -6.57 -20.05 -0.61
C ASP A 38 -5.89 -20.02 0.75
N GLY A 39 -6.70 -19.96 1.81
CA GLY A 39 -6.22 -20.03 3.19
C GLY A 39 -5.50 -18.75 3.64
N VAL A 40 -6.06 -17.58 3.33
CA VAL A 40 -5.47 -16.29 3.70
C VAL A 40 -5.73 -15.98 5.17
N ASP A 41 -4.64 -15.72 5.90
CA ASP A 41 -4.64 -15.14 7.23
C ASP A 41 -4.22 -13.67 7.14
N LEU A 42 -4.93 -12.77 7.86
CA LEU A 42 -4.62 -11.33 7.93
C LEU A 42 -4.89 -10.80 9.32
N SER A 43 -3.98 -9.96 9.81
CA SER A 43 -4.15 -9.19 11.05
C SER A 43 -3.80 -7.73 10.79
N VAL A 44 -4.82 -6.87 10.70
CA VAL A 44 -4.65 -5.45 10.39
C VAL A 44 -4.82 -4.64 11.67
N PRO A 45 -3.76 -3.99 12.17
CA PRO A 45 -3.85 -3.09 13.32
C PRO A 45 -4.74 -1.88 13.04
N SER A 46 -5.38 -1.33 14.07
CA SER A 46 -6.14 -0.08 13.94
C SER A 46 -5.21 1.12 13.77
N GLY A 47 -5.64 2.12 12.98
CA GLY A 47 -4.94 3.39 12.82
C GLY A 47 -3.68 3.32 11.94
N CYS A 48 -3.61 2.36 11.02
CA CYS A 48 -2.50 2.22 10.08
C CYS A 48 -2.98 2.14 8.62
N ILE A 49 -2.04 2.26 7.69
CA ILE A 49 -2.21 1.92 6.28
C ILE A 49 -1.67 0.51 6.06
N TYR A 50 -2.55 -0.41 5.75
CA TYR A 50 -2.20 -1.79 5.41
C TYR A 50 -2.41 -2.04 3.92
N ALA A 51 -1.38 -2.51 3.22
CA ALA A 51 -1.44 -2.76 1.79
C ALA A 51 -1.51 -4.26 1.47
N LEU A 52 -2.44 -4.65 0.60
CA LEU A 52 -2.42 -5.94 -0.09
C LEU A 52 -1.72 -5.72 -1.44
N LEU A 53 -0.47 -6.13 -1.54
CA LEU A 53 0.37 -5.98 -2.73
C LEU A 53 0.36 -7.28 -3.56
N GLY A 54 0.22 -7.18 -4.87
CA GLY A 54 0.33 -8.36 -5.75
C GLY A 54 -0.14 -8.09 -7.16
N PRO A 55 0.09 -9.01 -8.10
CA PRO A 55 -0.30 -8.84 -9.50
C PRO A 55 -1.83 -8.89 -9.68
N ASN A 56 -2.27 -8.52 -10.87
CA ASN A 56 -3.67 -8.68 -11.25
C ASN A 56 -4.07 -10.16 -11.21
N GLY A 57 -5.24 -10.44 -10.64
CA GLY A 57 -5.72 -11.81 -10.46
C GLY A 57 -5.13 -12.55 -9.24
N ALA A 58 -4.29 -11.93 -8.42
CA ALA A 58 -3.75 -12.54 -7.21
C ALA A 58 -4.78 -12.81 -6.10
N GLY A 59 -6.01 -12.26 -6.21
CA GLY A 59 -7.08 -12.43 -5.21
C GLY A 59 -7.36 -11.21 -4.33
N LYS A 60 -6.65 -10.10 -4.50
CA LYS A 60 -6.75 -8.88 -3.67
C LYS A 60 -8.19 -8.34 -3.57
N THR A 61 -8.84 -8.05 -4.71
CA THR A 61 -10.23 -7.57 -4.76
C THR A 61 -11.20 -8.59 -4.17
N THR A 62 -10.93 -9.89 -4.32
CA THR A 62 -11.76 -10.96 -3.73
C THR A 62 -11.67 -10.92 -2.21
N ILE A 63 -10.48 -10.71 -1.65
CA ILE A 63 -10.27 -10.55 -0.20
C ILE A 63 -11.05 -9.31 0.30
N ILE A 64 -10.89 -8.15 -0.36
CA ILE A 64 -11.67 -6.95 -0.01
C ILE A 64 -13.18 -7.24 -0.03
N ASN A 65 -13.69 -7.88 -1.08
CA ASN A 65 -15.12 -8.17 -1.19
C ASN A 65 -15.63 -9.09 -0.07
N MET A 66 -14.82 -10.02 0.41
CA MET A 66 -15.19 -10.84 1.58
C MET A 66 -15.21 -10.02 2.87
N LEU A 67 -14.20 -9.20 3.11
CA LEU A 67 -14.07 -8.35 4.30
C LEU A 67 -15.16 -7.27 4.36
N THR A 68 -15.57 -6.74 3.19
CA THR A 68 -16.63 -5.73 3.06
C THR A 68 -18.04 -6.32 3.00
N THR A 69 -18.20 -7.61 3.23
CA THR A 69 -19.49 -8.33 3.20
C THR A 69 -20.18 -8.40 1.84
N LEU A 70 -19.50 -8.04 0.75
CA LEU A 70 -20.03 -8.14 -0.62
C LEU A 70 -19.99 -9.57 -1.15
N LEU A 71 -19.09 -10.39 -0.61
CA LEU A 71 -18.89 -11.77 -1.00
C LEU A 71 -18.76 -12.66 0.23
N LYS A 72 -19.52 -13.75 0.27
CA LYS A 72 -19.41 -14.71 1.37
C LYS A 72 -18.17 -15.60 1.15
N PRO A 73 -17.31 -15.80 2.17
CA PRO A 73 -16.25 -16.79 2.13
C PRO A 73 -16.81 -18.21 1.97
N ASP A 74 -16.08 -19.09 1.29
CA ASP A 74 -16.39 -20.52 1.21
C ASP A 74 -15.71 -21.31 2.33
N GLY A 75 -14.68 -20.73 2.99
CA GLY A 75 -14.01 -21.26 4.15
C GLY A 75 -13.29 -20.18 4.95
N GLY A 76 -12.91 -20.54 6.17
CA GLY A 76 -12.31 -19.60 7.11
C GLY A 76 -13.32 -18.66 7.76
N ASN A 77 -12.81 -17.68 8.49
CA ASN A 77 -13.61 -16.64 9.14
C ASN A 77 -12.88 -15.28 9.07
N ALA A 78 -13.66 -14.20 9.16
CA ALA A 78 -13.09 -12.86 9.30
C ALA A 78 -13.96 -11.99 10.21
N LYS A 79 -13.30 -11.07 10.90
CA LYS A 79 -13.93 -10.08 11.76
C LYS A 79 -13.40 -8.69 11.44
N VAL A 80 -14.29 -7.70 11.52
CA VAL A 80 -13.97 -6.27 11.41
C VAL A 80 -14.34 -5.63 12.75
N PHE A 81 -13.36 -5.09 13.46
CA PHE A 81 -13.51 -4.59 14.84
C PHE A 81 -14.26 -5.59 15.76
N GLY A 82 -13.92 -6.88 15.64
CA GLY A 82 -14.53 -7.96 16.42
C GLY A 82 -15.86 -8.50 15.87
N HIS A 83 -16.49 -7.84 14.88
CA HIS A 83 -17.77 -8.24 14.28
C HIS A 83 -17.58 -9.19 13.11
N ASP A 84 -18.29 -10.30 13.11
CA ASP A 84 -18.21 -11.33 12.06
C ASP A 84 -18.77 -10.83 10.72
N VAL A 85 -17.98 -10.93 9.66
CA VAL A 85 -18.35 -10.41 8.31
C VAL A 85 -19.52 -11.17 7.68
N VAL A 86 -19.85 -12.37 8.13
CA VAL A 86 -20.95 -13.20 7.61
C VAL A 86 -22.21 -13.05 8.44
N HIS A 87 -22.08 -13.04 9.76
CA HIS A 87 -23.21 -13.09 10.68
C HIS A 87 -23.66 -11.70 11.16
N GLU A 88 -22.75 -10.70 11.18
CA GLU A 88 -23.02 -9.34 11.65
C GLU A 88 -22.84 -8.30 10.53
N THR A 89 -23.23 -8.66 9.30
CA THR A 89 -23.00 -7.85 8.07
C THR A 89 -23.49 -6.40 8.20
N GLN A 90 -24.60 -6.15 8.87
CA GLN A 90 -25.14 -4.81 9.04
C GLN A 90 -24.27 -3.93 9.94
N VAL A 91 -23.72 -4.50 11.01
CA VAL A 91 -22.80 -3.80 11.91
C VAL A 91 -21.51 -3.50 11.17
N VAL A 92 -20.92 -4.50 10.49
CA VAL A 92 -19.71 -4.31 9.69
C VAL A 92 -19.88 -3.19 8.67
N ARG A 93 -20.98 -3.15 7.93
CA ARG A 93 -21.27 -2.11 6.94
C ARG A 93 -21.38 -0.68 7.52
N GLN A 94 -21.69 -0.55 8.80
CA GLN A 94 -21.70 0.76 9.47
C GLN A 94 -20.30 1.23 9.88
N LEU A 95 -19.34 0.30 9.99
CA LEU A 95 -17.96 0.56 10.42
C LEU A 95 -17.01 0.77 9.24
N ILE A 96 -17.45 0.49 8.01
CA ILE A 96 -16.58 0.50 6.83
C ILE A 96 -17.03 1.51 5.78
N SER A 97 -16.07 1.96 4.98
CA SER A 97 -16.29 2.59 3.68
C SER A 97 -15.51 1.83 2.62
N LEU A 98 -16.04 1.74 1.41
CA LEU A 98 -15.40 1.06 0.27
C LEU A 98 -15.37 2.00 -0.93
N THR A 99 -14.19 2.26 -1.45
CA THR A 99 -13.99 2.88 -2.76
C THR A 99 -13.59 1.79 -3.75
N GLY A 100 -14.50 1.44 -4.64
CA GLY A 100 -14.30 0.39 -5.65
C GLY A 100 -13.63 0.92 -6.92
N GLN A 101 -13.43 0.02 -7.89
CA GLN A 101 -12.88 0.37 -9.22
C GLN A 101 -13.85 1.18 -10.08
N SER A 102 -15.16 1.09 -9.83
CA SER A 102 -16.20 1.82 -10.56
C SER A 102 -16.73 2.95 -9.69
N ALA A 103 -16.59 4.18 -10.17
CA ALA A 103 -17.17 5.34 -9.52
C ALA A 103 -18.70 5.24 -9.46
N ALA A 104 -19.26 5.38 -8.25
CA ALA A 104 -20.72 5.39 -8.05
C ALA A 104 -21.36 6.77 -8.40
N VAL A 105 -20.58 7.68 -8.99
CA VAL A 105 -20.98 9.07 -9.27
C VAL A 105 -21.75 9.17 -10.60
N ASP A 106 -22.78 10.02 -10.64
CA ASP A 106 -23.53 10.31 -11.86
C ASP A 106 -22.78 11.36 -12.70
N GLU A 107 -22.43 11.00 -13.94
CA GLU A 107 -21.68 11.86 -14.87
C GLU A 107 -22.44 13.12 -15.31
N ARG A 108 -23.77 13.12 -15.20
CA ARG A 108 -24.63 14.24 -15.59
C ARG A 108 -24.73 15.32 -14.53
N LEU A 109 -24.36 14.97 -13.30
CA LEU A 109 -24.38 15.89 -12.16
C LEU A 109 -22.99 16.55 -12.00
N SER A 110 -22.99 17.72 -11.36
CA SER A 110 -21.75 18.37 -10.93
C SER A 110 -21.12 17.63 -9.75
N ALA A 111 -19.85 17.92 -9.48
CA ALA A 111 -19.15 17.34 -8.35
C ALA A 111 -19.85 17.65 -7.01
N SER A 112 -20.30 18.90 -6.81
CA SER A 112 -21.02 19.32 -5.62
C SER A 112 -22.36 18.58 -5.49
N GLU A 113 -23.11 18.41 -6.58
CA GLU A 113 -24.40 17.70 -6.55
C GLU A 113 -24.21 16.22 -6.19
N ASN A 114 -23.22 15.57 -6.77
CA ASN A 114 -22.90 14.18 -6.43
C ASN A 114 -22.64 14.02 -4.93
N LEU A 115 -21.70 14.80 -4.37
CA LEU A 115 -21.36 14.70 -2.94
C LEU A 115 -22.58 15.00 -2.05
N ARG A 116 -23.38 15.99 -2.41
CA ARG A 116 -24.60 16.36 -1.65
C ARG A 116 -25.63 15.23 -1.66
N ILE A 117 -25.86 14.59 -2.81
CA ILE A 117 -26.79 13.47 -2.90
C ILE A 117 -26.32 12.32 -2.02
N PHE A 118 -25.05 11.93 -2.09
CA PHE A 118 -24.52 10.89 -1.21
C PHE A 118 -24.62 11.27 0.27
N ALA A 119 -24.33 12.52 0.63
CA ALA A 119 -24.46 12.99 2.01
C ALA A 119 -25.91 12.89 2.52
N LEU A 120 -26.89 13.26 1.70
CA LEU A 120 -28.30 13.12 2.03
C LEU A 120 -28.74 11.66 2.16
N LEU A 121 -28.26 10.77 1.27
CA LEU A 121 -28.52 9.33 1.35
C LEU A 121 -27.92 8.69 2.61
N LEU A 122 -26.77 9.20 3.07
CA LEU A 122 -26.15 8.84 4.33
C LEU A 122 -26.81 9.47 5.56
N GLY A 123 -27.87 10.28 5.36
CA GLY A 123 -28.74 10.81 6.39
C GLY A 123 -28.26 12.15 7.01
N LEU A 124 -27.36 12.88 6.35
CA LEU A 124 -27.03 14.25 6.74
C LEU A 124 -28.21 15.18 6.41
N SER A 125 -28.39 16.24 7.18
CA SER A 125 -29.31 17.33 6.83
C SER A 125 -28.84 18.07 5.57
N ARG A 126 -29.70 18.85 4.95
CA ARG A 126 -29.33 19.65 3.77
C ARG A 126 -28.18 20.63 4.04
N SER A 127 -28.15 21.23 5.23
CA SER A 127 -27.08 22.15 5.62
C SER A 127 -25.76 21.42 5.79
N GLU A 128 -25.75 20.30 6.54
CA GLU A 128 -24.57 19.46 6.75
C GLU A 128 -24.05 18.90 5.42
N ALA A 129 -24.94 18.43 4.54
CA ALA A 129 -24.58 17.90 3.22
C ALA A 129 -23.88 18.96 2.36
N ASN A 130 -24.37 20.22 2.37
CA ASN A 130 -23.73 21.32 1.63
C ASN A 130 -22.33 21.63 2.18
N ASN A 131 -22.22 21.77 3.51
CA ASN A 131 -20.95 22.08 4.17
C ASN A 131 -19.92 20.96 3.92
N ARG A 132 -20.34 19.70 4.12
CA ARG A 132 -19.47 18.53 3.93
C ARG A 132 -19.02 18.38 2.49
N ALA A 133 -19.90 18.62 1.52
CA ALA A 133 -19.54 18.61 0.09
C ALA A 133 -18.49 19.70 -0.23
N ALA A 134 -18.64 20.91 0.30
CA ALA A 134 -17.67 21.99 0.09
C ALA A 134 -16.31 21.68 0.72
N GLU A 135 -16.29 21.19 1.97
CA GLU A 135 -15.07 20.76 2.67
C GLU A 135 -14.31 19.70 1.87
N LEU A 136 -15.00 18.65 1.42
CA LEU A 136 -14.39 17.57 0.65
C LEU A 136 -13.86 18.06 -0.70
N LEU A 137 -14.60 18.92 -1.40
CA LEU A 137 -14.13 19.49 -2.67
C LEU A 137 -12.84 20.32 -2.47
N GLU A 138 -12.74 21.04 -1.38
CA GLU A 138 -11.53 21.79 -1.04
C GLU A 138 -10.38 20.86 -0.66
N GLU A 139 -10.65 19.89 0.20
CA GLU A 139 -9.65 18.89 0.65
C GLU A 139 -9.03 18.11 -0.50
N PHE A 140 -9.85 17.76 -1.52
CA PHE A 140 -9.40 17.01 -2.68
C PHE A 140 -8.97 17.89 -3.87
N GLY A 141 -8.87 19.21 -3.69
CA GLY A 141 -8.45 20.16 -4.73
C GLY A 141 -9.38 20.17 -5.94
N LEU A 142 -10.70 20.08 -5.68
CA LEU A 142 -11.78 20.10 -6.68
C LEU A 142 -12.69 21.32 -6.56
N ALA A 143 -12.38 22.27 -5.67
CA ALA A 143 -13.20 23.46 -5.41
C ALA A 143 -13.49 24.28 -6.67
N ASP A 144 -12.49 24.53 -7.51
CA ASP A 144 -12.63 25.27 -8.78
C ASP A 144 -13.52 24.52 -9.82
N ALA A 145 -13.71 23.23 -9.63
CA ALA A 145 -14.53 22.39 -10.50
C ALA A 145 -15.86 21.97 -9.85
N ALA A 146 -16.22 22.51 -8.68
CA ALA A 146 -17.37 22.10 -7.88
C ALA A 146 -18.69 22.06 -8.67
N ASN A 147 -18.92 23.04 -9.55
CA ASN A 147 -20.13 23.18 -10.35
C ASN A 147 -19.99 22.62 -11.77
N ARG A 148 -18.87 21.95 -12.09
CA ARG A 148 -18.64 21.33 -13.40
C ARG A 148 -19.21 19.92 -13.37
N THR A 149 -19.90 19.52 -14.44
CA THR A 149 -20.40 18.14 -14.64
C THR A 149 -19.25 17.15 -14.82
N LEU A 150 -19.46 15.92 -14.38
CA LEU A 150 -18.37 14.92 -14.34
C LEU A 150 -17.96 14.42 -15.72
N ASP A 151 -18.81 14.54 -16.73
CA ASP A 151 -18.46 14.27 -18.13
C ASP A 151 -17.22 15.07 -18.59
N LYS A 152 -16.98 16.26 -17.98
CA LYS A 152 -15.86 17.17 -18.26
C LYS A 152 -14.66 16.96 -17.33
N PHE A 153 -14.71 15.96 -16.42
CA PHE A 153 -13.63 15.67 -15.50
C PHE A 153 -12.55 14.79 -16.17
N SER A 154 -11.29 15.05 -15.85
CA SER A 154 -10.22 14.10 -16.14
C SER A 154 -10.39 12.83 -15.29
N GLY A 155 -9.76 11.71 -15.69
CA GLY A 155 -9.77 10.48 -14.89
C GLY A 155 -9.30 10.69 -13.46
N GLY A 156 -8.24 11.48 -13.27
CA GLY A 156 -7.73 11.83 -11.93
C GLY A 156 -8.69 12.68 -11.11
N MET A 157 -9.42 13.60 -11.73
CA MET A 157 -10.47 14.37 -11.02
C MET A 157 -11.63 13.48 -10.61
N ARG A 158 -12.08 12.56 -11.48
CA ARG A 158 -13.13 11.58 -11.16
C ARG A 158 -12.72 10.70 -10.00
N ARG A 159 -11.48 10.18 -10.01
CA ARG A 159 -10.96 9.33 -8.94
C ARG A 159 -10.86 10.06 -7.60
N ARG A 160 -10.43 11.31 -7.59
CA ARG A 160 -10.44 12.15 -6.37
C ARG A 160 -11.84 12.40 -5.84
N LEU A 161 -12.82 12.65 -6.72
CA LEU A 161 -14.21 12.81 -6.31
C LEU A 161 -14.81 11.51 -5.76
N ASP A 162 -14.49 10.37 -6.36
CA ASP A 162 -14.94 9.06 -5.91
C ASP A 162 -14.40 8.76 -4.49
N LEU A 163 -13.12 9.03 -4.26
CA LEU A 163 -12.56 8.94 -2.92
C LEU A 163 -13.24 9.94 -1.96
N ALA A 164 -13.44 11.18 -2.36
CA ALA A 164 -14.16 12.18 -1.55
C ALA A 164 -15.58 11.69 -1.19
N SER A 165 -16.29 11.04 -2.12
CA SER A 165 -17.64 10.53 -1.86
C SER A 165 -17.66 9.43 -0.80
N SER A 166 -16.64 8.59 -0.73
CA SER A 166 -16.51 7.53 0.28
C SER A 166 -16.18 8.07 1.68
N LEU A 167 -15.83 9.37 1.77
CA LEU A 167 -15.42 10.05 3.00
C LEU A 167 -16.45 11.05 3.53
N ILE A 168 -17.62 11.08 2.94
CA ILE A 168 -18.73 11.95 3.41
C ILE A 168 -19.03 11.68 4.88
N VAL A 169 -19.03 10.39 5.27
CA VAL A 169 -19.06 9.95 6.66
C VAL A 169 -17.71 9.28 6.94
N GLN A 170 -16.98 9.79 7.91
CA GLN A 170 -15.70 9.20 8.29
C GLN A 170 -15.92 7.81 8.89
N ALA A 171 -15.52 6.79 8.16
CA ALA A 171 -15.58 5.42 8.61
C ALA A 171 -14.30 5.05 9.41
N PRO A 172 -14.42 4.26 10.48
CA PRO A 172 -13.26 3.73 11.21
C PRO A 172 -12.31 2.90 10.34
N LEU A 173 -12.84 2.20 9.33
CA LEU A 173 -12.06 1.41 8.37
C LEU A 173 -12.47 1.74 6.94
N ILE A 174 -11.49 2.07 6.12
CA ILE A 174 -11.68 2.44 4.71
C ILE A 174 -10.95 1.43 3.83
N PHE A 175 -11.68 0.83 2.90
CA PHE A 175 -11.15 -0.05 1.87
C PHE A 175 -10.95 0.73 0.57
N LEU A 176 -9.74 0.66 0.00
CA LEU A 176 -9.37 1.31 -1.26
C LEU A 176 -8.89 0.26 -2.25
N ASP A 177 -9.68 -0.02 -3.27
CA ASP A 177 -9.29 -0.99 -4.30
C ASP A 177 -8.58 -0.29 -5.46
N GLU A 178 -7.25 -0.44 -5.54
CA GLU A 178 -6.34 0.19 -6.51
C GLU A 178 -6.57 1.72 -6.65
N PRO A 179 -6.39 2.50 -5.56
CA PRO A 179 -6.82 3.91 -5.52
C PRO A 179 -6.12 4.81 -6.54
N THR A 180 -4.91 4.47 -6.98
CA THR A 180 -4.10 5.30 -7.90
C THR A 180 -3.96 4.72 -9.30
N SER A 181 -4.67 3.63 -9.60
CA SER A 181 -4.62 3.01 -10.94
C SER A 181 -5.06 4.01 -12.02
N GLY A 182 -4.24 4.12 -13.08
CA GLY A 182 -4.51 5.03 -14.20
C GLY A 182 -4.29 6.53 -13.93
N LEU A 183 -3.73 6.91 -12.77
CA LEU A 183 -3.39 8.29 -12.47
C LEU A 183 -1.99 8.65 -12.95
N ASP A 184 -1.82 9.90 -13.37
CA ASP A 184 -0.49 10.47 -13.63
C ASP A 184 0.32 10.63 -12.32
N PRO A 185 1.66 10.73 -12.39
CA PRO A 185 2.50 10.76 -11.20
C PRO A 185 2.17 11.88 -10.21
N ARG A 186 1.80 13.07 -10.70
CA ARG A 186 1.47 14.22 -9.86
C ARG A 186 0.15 13.99 -9.09
N THR A 187 -0.86 13.50 -9.79
CA THR A 187 -2.17 13.17 -9.18
C THR A 187 -2.03 12.01 -8.19
N ARG A 188 -1.14 11.03 -8.46
CA ARG A 188 -0.84 9.93 -7.54
C ARG A 188 -0.28 10.45 -6.21
N ILE A 189 0.70 11.34 -6.23
CA ILE A 189 1.26 11.96 -5.01
C ILE A 189 0.18 12.68 -4.20
N GLN A 190 -0.68 13.46 -4.85
CA GLN A 190 -1.79 14.14 -4.17
C GLN A 190 -2.77 13.15 -3.52
N MET A 191 -3.04 12.03 -4.18
CA MET A 191 -3.87 10.96 -3.64
C MET A 191 -3.23 10.34 -2.39
N TRP A 192 -1.93 10.07 -2.42
CA TRP A 192 -1.19 9.54 -1.28
C TRP A 192 -1.24 10.47 -0.06
N GLU A 193 -1.09 11.79 -0.29
CA GLU A 193 -1.24 12.78 0.78
C GLU A 193 -2.66 12.76 1.38
N SER A 194 -3.69 12.61 0.56
CA SER A 194 -5.06 12.51 1.03
C SER A 194 -5.27 11.24 1.86
N ILE A 195 -4.75 10.08 1.42
CA ILE A 195 -4.81 8.82 2.15
C ILE A 195 -4.12 8.94 3.52
N ARG A 196 -2.93 9.56 3.59
CA ARG A 196 -2.22 9.78 4.87
C ARG A 196 -3.02 10.67 5.83
N ARG A 197 -3.69 11.72 5.33
CA ARG A 197 -4.56 12.58 6.16
C ARG A 197 -5.71 11.81 6.80
N LEU A 198 -6.29 10.82 6.11
CA LEU A 198 -7.36 9.98 6.67
C LEU A 198 -6.89 9.17 7.87
N VAL A 199 -5.71 8.60 7.81
CA VAL A 199 -5.13 7.88 8.96
C VAL A 199 -4.82 8.84 10.09
N SER A 200 -4.25 10.02 9.78
CA SER A 200 -4.00 11.05 10.79
C SER A 200 -5.28 11.54 11.48
N SER A 201 -6.44 11.43 10.84
CA SER A 201 -7.76 11.73 11.42
C SER A 201 -8.40 10.55 12.17
N GLY A 202 -7.70 9.43 12.30
CA GLY A 202 -8.10 8.27 13.13
C GLY A 202 -8.72 7.10 12.38
N SER A 203 -8.79 7.11 11.04
CA SER A 203 -9.25 5.96 10.25
C SER A 203 -8.13 4.94 10.07
N THR A 204 -8.51 3.68 9.91
CA THR A 204 -7.64 2.59 9.41
C THR A 204 -7.85 2.45 7.91
N ILE A 205 -6.81 2.17 7.15
CA ILE A 205 -6.92 1.96 5.70
C ILE A 205 -6.39 0.59 5.31
N LEU A 206 -7.19 -0.17 4.58
CA LEU A 206 -6.73 -1.32 3.83
C LEU A 206 -6.84 -1.01 2.34
N LEU A 207 -5.68 -0.96 1.67
CA LEU A 207 -5.63 -0.71 0.23
C LEU A 207 -5.10 -1.93 -0.53
N THR A 208 -5.56 -2.10 -1.77
CA THR A 208 -4.92 -3.00 -2.71
C THR A 208 -4.09 -2.23 -3.70
N THR A 209 -2.98 -2.79 -4.12
CA THR A 209 -2.18 -2.23 -5.21
C THR A 209 -1.37 -3.30 -5.93
N GLN A 210 -1.01 -3.01 -7.17
CA GLN A 210 0.01 -3.74 -7.94
C GLN A 210 1.30 -2.90 -8.08
N TYR A 211 1.28 -1.65 -7.62
CA TYR A 211 2.41 -0.73 -7.70
C TYR A 211 3.26 -0.83 -6.43
N LEU A 212 4.50 -1.27 -6.61
CA LEU A 212 5.45 -1.47 -5.51
C LEU A 212 5.85 -0.14 -4.87
N ASP A 213 5.98 0.92 -5.67
CA ASP A 213 6.26 2.28 -5.21
C ASP A 213 5.12 2.82 -4.32
N GLU A 214 3.86 2.51 -4.63
CA GLU A 214 2.72 2.90 -3.79
C GLU A 214 2.76 2.20 -2.43
N ALA A 215 2.98 0.89 -2.42
CA ALA A 215 3.08 0.12 -1.18
C ALA A 215 4.26 0.61 -0.31
N ASP A 216 5.42 0.87 -0.94
CA ASP A 216 6.63 1.36 -0.25
C ASP A 216 6.44 2.74 0.37
N GLN A 217 5.75 3.64 -0.34
CA GLN A 217 5.55 5.01 0.10
C GLN A 217 4.41 5.19 1.10
N LEU A 218 3.37 4.37 1.03
CA LEU A 218 2.16 4.57 1.82
C LEU A 218 2.03 3.64 3.00
N ALA A 219 2.37 2.36 2.83
CA ALA A 219 1.97 1.33 3.77
C ALA A 219 2.85 1.30 5.02
N ASP A 220 2.22 1.21 6.19
CA ASP A 220 2.89 0.86 7.43
C ASP A 220 3.20 -0.65 7.48
N ARG A 221 2.31 -1.48 6.89
CA ARG A 221 2.49 -2.92 6.72
C ARG A 221 1.98 -3.37 5.36
N ILE A 222 2.62 -4.39 4.81
CA ILE A 222 2.31 -4.97 3.51
C ILE A 222 2.11 -6.47 3.67
N ALA A 223 1.03 -7.00 3.12
CA ALA A 223 0.90 -8.42 2.80
C ALA A 223 1.08 -8.60 1.29
N VAL A 224 2.07 -9.38 0.89
CA VAL A 224 2.30 -9.75 -0.51
C VAL A 224 1.40 -10.93 -0.84
N ILE A 225 0.52 -10.74 -1.83
CA ILE A 225 -0.45 -11.75 -2.28
C ILE A 225 -0.01 -12.30 -3.62
N ASP A 226 0.16 -13.62 -3.70
CA ASP A 226 0.37 -14.32 -4.95
C ASP A 226 -0.51 -15.57 -5.00
N ARG A 227 -1.21 -15.79 -6.12
CA ARG A 227 -2.08 -16.95 -6.37
C ARG A 227 -3.04 -17.28 -5.23
N GLY A 228 -3.66 -16.24 -4.66
CA GLY A 228 -4.64 -16.35 -3.59
C GLY A 228 -4.07 -16.61 -2.19
N ARG A 229 -2.76 -16.52 -2.00
CA ARG A 229 -2.08 -16.75 -0.71
C ARG A 229 -1.26 -15.55 -0.27
N VAL A 230 -1.08 -15.37 1.03
CA VAL A 230 -0.07 -14.46 1.58
C VAL A 230 1.28 -15.16 1.49
N VAL A 231 2.22 -14.60 0.73
CA VAL A 231 3.57 -15.16 0.55
C VAL A 231 4.61 -14.47 1.42
N ALA A 232 4.35 -13.23 1.84
CA ALA A 232 5.14 -12.50 2.84
C ALA A 232 4.29 -11.41 3.49
N GLU A 233 4.63 -11.05 4.73
CA GLU A 233 4.01 -9.96 5.47
C GLU A 233 5.05 -9.26 6.34
N GLY A 234 4.98 -7.92 6.39
CA GLY A 234 5.88 -7.11 7.21
C GLY A 234 5.74 -5.62 6.91
N THR A 235 6.54 -4.81 7.58
CA THR A 235 6.77 -3.42 7.17
C THR A 235 7.56 -3.39 5.86
N PRO A 236 7.52 -2.30 5.06
CA PRO A 236 8.37 -2.16 3.88
C PRO A 236 9.83 -2.45 4.17
N HIS A 237 10.35 -1.93 5.30
CA HIS A 237 11.73 -2.14 5.73
C HIS A 237 12.03 -3.62 6.05
N GLU A 238 11.15 -4.32 6.80
CA GLU A 238 11.31 -5.74 7.13
C GLU A 238 11.35 -6.61 5.87
N LEU A 239 10.44 -6.34 4.91
CA LEU A 239 10.39 -7.08 3.64
C LEU A 239 11.66 -6.88 2.83
N LYS A 240 12.16 -5.65 2.72
CA LYS A 240 13.42 -5.34 2.04
C LYS A 240 14.62 -6.00 2.71
N ALA A 241 14.69 -5.94 4.05
CA ALA A 241 15.77 -6.54 4.82
C ALA A 241 15.82 -8.08 4.71
N ALA A 242 14.68 -8.74 4.44
CA ALA A 242 14.60 -10.19 4.30
C ALA A 242 15.34 -10.74 3.07
N ILE A 243 15.50 -9.95 2.00
CA ILE A 243 16.17 -10.39 0.77
C ILE A 243 17.63 -9.96 0.66
N GLY A 244 18.05 -8.96 1.44
CA GLY A 244 19.44 -8.52 1.37
C GLY A 244 19.74 -7.34 2.27
N LYS A 245 21.04 -7.04 2.36
CA LYS A 245 21.54 -5.83 3.00
C LYS A 245 21.65 -4.74 1.96
N ALA A 246 21.65 -3.48 2.43
CA ALA A 246 21.96 -2.35 1.58
C ALA A 246 23.30 -2.57 0.85
N THR A 247 23.40 -2.11 -0.37
CA THR A 247 24.58 -2.23 -1.21
C THR A 247 25.24 -0.86 -1.34
N LEU A 248 26.52 -0.80 -1.03
CA LEU A 248 27.34 0.38 -1.28
C LEU A 248 27.79 0.37 -2.74
N HIS A 249 27.57 1.49 -3.43
CA HIS A 249 28.01 1.75 -4.79
C HIS A 249 29.07 2.85 -4.79
N LEU A 250 30.26 2.53 -5.32
CA LEU A 250 31.38 3.44 -5.45
C LEU A 250 31.69 3.61 -6.93
N GLN A 251 31.30 4.72 -7.53
CA GLN A 251 31.68 5.08 -8.88
C GLN A 251 33.05 5.78 -8.82
N LEU A 252 34.04 5.17 -9.43
CA LEU A 252 35.39 5.73 -9.52
C LEU A 252 35.47 6.75 -10.64
N ALA A 253 36.32 7.77 -10.47
CA ALA A 253 36.59 8.74 -11.53
C ALA A 253 37.45 8.15 -12.66
N ASP A 254 38.29 7.16 -12.37
CA ASP A 254 39.17 6.49 -13.35
C ASP A 254 39.03 4.96 -13.19
N GLN A 255 38.77 4.27 -14.30
CA GLN A 255 38.64 2.81 -14.36
C GLN A 255 39.93 2.08 -13.96
N LYS A 256 41.09 2.66 -14.15
CA LYS A 256 42.37 2.02 -13.79
C LYS A 256 42.52 1.77 -12.29
N ASP A 257 41.80 2.54 -11.47
CA ASP A 257 41.85 2.42 -10.00
C ASP A 257 40.96 1.30 -9.46
N THR A 258 40.15 0.62 -10.33
CA THR A 258 39.14 -0.37 -9.94
C THR A 258 39.72 -1.52 -9.13
N ALA A 259 40.84 -2.09 -9.57
CA ALA A 259 41.45 -3.24 -8.90
C ALA A 259 41.92 -2.90 -7.47
N GLU A 260 42.50 -1.73 -7.27
CA GLU A 260 42.95 -1.28 -5.97
C GLU A 260 41.78 -0.88 -5.05
N ALA A 261 40.74 -0.23 -5.62
CA ALA A 261 39.52 0.08 -4.88
C ALA A 261 38.81 -1.17 -4.37
N VAL A 262 38.72 -2.23 -5.17
CA VAL A 262 38.18 -3.53 -4.77
C VAL A 262 38.99 -4.14 -3.62
N ARG A 263 40.33 -4.10 -3.71
CA ARG A 263 41.21 -4.63 -2.65
C ARG A 263 41.01 -3.89 -1.32
N ILE A 264 40.93 -2.57 -1.36
CA ILE A 264 40.70 -1.73 -0.18
C ILE A 264 39.31 -2.02 0.39
N ALA A 265 38.27 -2.02 -0.45
CA ALA A 265 36.90 -2.30 -0.05
C ALA A 265 36.79 -3.68 0.61
N GLN A 266 37.42 -4.70 0.04
CA GLN A 266 37.44 -6.05 0.63
C GLN A 266 38.10 -6.10 1.99
N THR A 267 39.19 -5.36 2.16
CA THR A 267 39.97 -5.31 3.41
C THR A 267 39.20 -4.58 4.52
N VAL A 268 38.60 -3.42 4.20
CA VAL A 268 37.93 -2.56 5.18
C VAL A 268 36.53 -3.11 5.52
N LEU A 269 35.74 -3.43 4.51
CA LEU A 269 34.35 -3.89 4.72
C LEU A 269 34.29 -5.38 5.15
N LYS A 270 35.35 -6.16 4.92
CA LYS A 270 35.41 -7.61 5.16
C LYS A 270 34.33 -8.40 4.43
N VAL A 271 33.93 -7.93 3.26
CA VAL A 271 32.98 -8.56 2.34
C VAL A 271 33.64 -8.72 0.98
N LYS A 272 33.04 -9.49 0.08
CA LYS A 272 33.53 -9.64 -1.30
C LYS A 272 32.86 -8.58 -2.17
N PRO A 273 33.57 -7.52 -2.63
CA PRO A 273 33.02 -6.55 -3.57
C PRO A 273 32.83 -7.19 -4.95
N SER A 274 31.97 -6.60 -5.77
CA SER A 274 31.78 -6.91 -7.19
C SER A 274 31.99 -5.67 -8.04
N THR A 275 32.20 -5.88 -9.34
CA THR A 275 32.39 -4.83 -10.33
C THR A 275 31.45 -5.09 -11.49
N PRO A 276 30.16 -4.69 -11.36
CA PRO A 276 29.16 -4.98 -12.40
C PRO A 276 29.42 -4.20 -13.70
N GLU A 277 30.04 -3.05 -13.57
CA GLU A 277 30.37 -2.15 -14.69
C GLU A 277 31.79 -1.57 -14.53
N PRO A 278 32.42 -1.07 -15.62
CA PRO A 278 33.70 -0.39 -15.56
C PRO A 278 33.67 0.78 -14.56
N ALA A 279 34.69 0.87 -13.70
CA ALA A 279 34.83 1.89 -12.66
C ALA A 279 33.71 1.90 -11.60
N LEU A 280 32.80 0.91 -11.54
CA LEU A 280 31.80 0.75 -10.50
C LEU A 280 32.20 -0.41 -9.58
N VAL A 281 32.41 -0.11 -8.31
CA VAL A 281 32.65 -1.10 -7.26
C VAL A 281 31.41 -1.15 -6.36
N THR A 282 30.82 -2.34 -6.21
CA THR A 282 29.66 -2.55 -5.34
C THR A 282 30.02 -3.53 -4.24
N ALA A 283 29.48 -3.28 -3.02
CA ALA A 283 29.73 -4.15 -1.88
C ALA A 283 28.51 -4.20 -0.95
N PRO A 284 28.14 -5.39 -0.42
CA PRO A 284 27.12 -5.47 0.62
C PRO A 284 27.52 -4.64 1.84
N MET A 285 26.65 -3.74 2.28
CA MET A 285 26.89 -2.89 3.44
C MET A 285 26.35 -3.56 4.70
N ALA A 286 27.26 -4.18 5.46
CA ALA A 286 26.92 -4.82 6.74
C ALA A 286 26.96 -3.87 7.92
N ASP A 287 27.77 -2.81 7.83
CA ASP A 287 28.07 -1.88 8.93
C ASP A 287 28.32 -0.48 8.34
N PRO A 288 27.41 0.49 8.57
CA PRO A 288 27.54 1.85 8.05
C PRO A 288 28.81 2.58 8.53
N ASP A 289 29.30 2.31 9.73
CA ASP A 289 30.47 2.98 10.28
C ASP A 289 31.74 2.68 9.47
N ARG A 290 31.82 1.48 8.89
CA ARG A 290 32.95 1.07 8.03
C ARG A 290 32.99 1.79 6.68
N VAL A 291 31.88 2.38 6.25
CA VAL A 291 31.88 3.19 5.02
C VAL A 291 32.78 4.40 5.19
N THR A 292 32.77 5.03 6.37
CA THR A 292 33.67 6.15 6.66
C THR A 292 35.14 5.73 6.58
N ASP A 293 35.52 4.59 7.19
CA ASP A 293 36.87 4.06 7.13
C ASP A 293 37.29 3.73 5.69
N LEU A 294 36.37 3.19 4.90
CA LEU A 294 36.61 2.90 3.50
C LEU A 294 36.89 4.17 2.71
N LEU A 295 36.09 5.21 2.88
CA LEU A 295 36.27 6.49 2.17
C LEU A 295 37.59 7.15 2.55
N VAL A 296 38.02 7.08 3.83
CA VAL A 296 39.32 7.55 4.26
C VAL A 296 40.46 6.77 3.60
N SER A 297 40.35 5.43 3.57
CA SER A 297 41.36 4.56 2.96
C SER A 297 41.52 4.79 1.46
N LEU A 298 40.39 4.98 0.74
CA LEU A 298 40.40 5.31 -0.70
C LEU A 298 41.07 6.65 -0.95
N ARG A 299 40.79 7.66 -0.13
CA ARG A 299 41.40 8.98 -0.23
C ARG A 299 42.94 8.93 0.03
N GLU A 300 43.37 8.15 1.02
CA GLU A 300 44.81 7.93 1.32
C GLU A 300 45.53 7.25 0.16
N ALA A 301 44.83 6.31 -0.53
CA ALA A 301 45.32 5.68 -1.74
C ALA A 301 45.25 6.59 -2.99
N LYS A 302 44.78 7.84 -2.84
CA LYS A 302 44.60 8.83 -3.92
C LYS A 302 43.60 8.38 -5.00
N ILE A 303 42.69 7.49 -4.66
CA ILE A 303 41.59 7.06 -5.54
C ILE A 303 40.49 8.11 -5.47
N GLN A 304 40.11 8.67 -6.63
CA GLN A 304 39.06 9.65 -6.72
C GLN A 304 37.72 8.97 -7.00
N LEU A 305 36.70 9.35 -6.22
CA LEU A 305 35.32 8.91 -6.41
C LEU A 305 34.54 9.96 -7.20
N ALA A 306 33.79 9.54 -8.18
CA ALA A 306 32.82 10.37 -8.89
C ALA A 306 31.51 10.45 -8.09
N THR A 307 31.00 9.31 -7.60
CA THR A 307 29.83 9.25 -6.73
C THR A 307 29.97 8.13 -5.69
N VAL A 308 29.28 8.32 -4.57
CA VAL A 308 29.07 7.30 -3.54
C VAL A 308 27.58 7.25 -3.25
N SER A 309 26.97 6.10 -3.37
CA SER A 309 25.57 5.87 -2.97
C SER A 309 25.44 4.59 -2.19
N VAL A 310 24.41 4.56 -1.33
CA VAL A 310 23.99 3.37 -0.63
C VAL A 310 22.56 3.11 -1.11
N GLU A 311 22.35 1.93 -1.66
CA GLU A 311 21.07 1.51 -2.18
C GLU A 311 20.51 0.39 -1.29
N GLU A 312 19.35 0.63 -0.71
CA GLU A 312 18.59 -0.42 -0.04
C GLU A 312 17.91 -1.31 -1.07
N PRO A 313 17.68 -2.61 -0.77
CA PRO A 313 16.86 -3.44 -1.61
C PRO A 313 15.51 -2.80 -1.88
N THR A 314 14.98 -3.01 -3.08
CA THR A 314 13.68 -2.48 -3.48
C THR A 314 12.58 -3.51 -3.22
N LEU A 315 11.32 -3.08 -3.13
CA LEU A 315 10.19 -4.02 -3.08
C LEU A 315 10.04 -4.81 -4.40
N ASP A 316 10.57 -4.29 -5.53
CA ASP A 316 10.63 -5.03 -6.79
C ASP A 316 11.50 -6.30 -6.64
N GLU A 317 12.66 -6.18 -6.02
CA GLU A 317 13.55 -7.31 -5.74
C GLU A 317 12.90 -8.30 -4.76
N VAL A 318 12.21 -7.80 -3.72
CA VAL A 318 11.42 -8.64 -2.80
C VAL A 318 10.38 -9.44 -3.57
N PHE A 319 9.60 -8.76 -4.41
CA PHE A 319 8.53 -9.38 -5.18
C PHE A 319 9.06 -10.44 -6.13
N MET A 320 10.14 -10.14 -6.87
CA MET A 320 10.80 -11.08 -7.79
C MET A 320 11.37 -12.30 -7.05
N ALA A 321 11.95 -12.11 -5.87
CA ALA A 321 12.48 -13.21 -5.07
C ALA A 321 11.37 -14.15 -4.54
N LEU A 322 10.21 -13.58 -4.18
CA LEU A 322 9.09 -14.33 -3.60
C LEU A 322 8.19 -14.99 -4.65
N THR A 323 8.06 -14.40 -5.85
CA THR A 323 7.15 -14.86 -6.90
C THR A 323 7.86 -15.46 -8.10
N GLY A 324 9.19 -15.30 -8.21
CA GLY A 324 10.02 -15.90 -9.24
C GLY A 324 10.00 -17.41 -9.11
N ASP A 325 9.75 -18.10 -10.22
CA ASP A 325 9.74 -19.55 -10.32
C ASP A 325 10.99 -20.15 -9.67
N GLY A 326 10.80 -21.04 -8.70
CA GLY A 326 11.86 -21.84 -8.06
C GLY A 326 12.53 -22.84 -9.00
N LYS A 327 13.11 -22.36 -10.11
CA LYS A 327 13.83 -23.15 -11.11
C LYS A 327 15.25 -22.65 -11.32
N GLN A 328 16.04 -22.52 -10.24
CA GLN A 328 17.51 -22.48 -10.41
C GLN A 328 18.26 -22.83 -9.11
N THR A 329 17.93 -23.94 -8.43
CA THR A 329 18.87 -24.47 -7.40
C THR A 329 18.89 -26.00 -7.33
N GLU A 330 18.57 -26.70 -8.42
CA GLU A 330 18.85 -28.16 -8.53
C GLU A 330 19.33 -28.51 -9.93
N ARG A 331 20.51 -28.04 -10.33
CA ARG A 331 21.32 -28.65 -11.38
C ARG A 331 22.78 -28.52 -11.04
N GLY A 332 23.27 -29.48 -10.34
CA GLY A 332 24.70 -29.59 -10.14
C GLY A 332 25.05 -30.56 -9.03
N VAL A 333 24.80 -31.83 -9.19
CA VAL A 333 25.68 -32.96 -8.80
C VAL A 333 24.95 -34.25 -9.14
N THR A 334 25.25 -34.80 -10.30
CA THR A 334 25.41 -36.25 -10.51
C THR A 334 25.94 -36.48 -11.91
N GLU A 335 27.19 -36.73 -12.01
CA GLU A 335 27.70 -37.63 -13.07
C GLU A 335 28.49 -38.75 -12.41
N PRO A 336 28.36 -39.94 -12.95
CA PRO A 336 29.05 -41.13 -12.47
C PRO A 336 30.56 -41.15 -12.84
#